data_d20c8970c2ad09b836d3d90d7bfa5641
#
_entry.id   d20c8970c2ad09b836d3d90d7bfa5641
#
_cell.length_a   1.000
_cell.length_b   1.000
_cell.length_c   1.000
_cell.angle_alpha   90.00
_cell.angle_beta   90.00
_cell.angle_gamma   90.00
#
_symmetry.space_group_name_H-M   'P 1'
#
loop_
_entity.id
_entity.type
_entity.pdbx_description
1 polymer ?
#
loop_
_entity_poly.entity_id
_entity_poly.type
_entity_poly.pdbx_seq_one_letter_code
_entity_poly.pdbx_strand_id
1 'polypeptide(L)'
;MRLEVVSKVSRLLDKIKENRAVKDATEGILQEEKKKEEVLCKACGKMVNKAEVVRNRYVCYECGAYFRVKTGNRLKMVLDPQSFEEWFAEEHGTNPLDFPGYADKLTAVREKTGLKEAVTVGKGKIYGEDAVIGVCDARFMMGSMGHAVGEKIAGAVERATEEKLPVILFCCSGGARMQEGIVSLMQMAKTAAALKKHSDAGLLYISVLTDPTTGGVTASFAMLGDIILAEPGALIGFAGARVIEQTIGQKLPEGFQRAEFQLEHGFVDAIVERKDLKKRLYEILRMHKVSGYAKFDPATEAVSYTHLTLPTT
;
A
#
# COMPACT_ATOMS: atom_id res chain seq x y z
N MET A 1 74.00 -17.75 -15.98
CA MET A 1 72.89 -18.59 -16.52
C MET A 1 71.84 -19.06 -15.45
N ARG A 2 72.24 -19.67 -14.29
CA ARG A 2 71.26 -20.09 -13.26
C ARG A 2 70.50 -18.93 -12.58
N LEU A 3 71.15 -17.82 -12.30
CA LEU A 3 70.52 -16.65 -11.63
C LEU A 3 69.52 -15.89 -12.51
N GLU A 4 69.73 -15.82 -13.83
CA GLU A 4 68.78 -15.18 -14.75
C GLU A 4 67.44 -15.98 -14.94
N VAL A 5 67.56 -17.30 -14.93
CA VAL A 5 66.36 -18.18 -15.03
C VAL A 5 65.52 -18.04 -13.79
N VAL A 6 66.11 -17.99 -12.59
CA VAL A 6 65.40 -17.79 -11.33
C VAL A 6 64.66 -16.43 -11.29
N SER A 7 65.31 -15.36 -11.77
CA SER A 7 64.68 -14.01 -11.86
C SER A 7 63.54 -13.95 -12.85
N LYS A 8 63.63 -14.63 -14.00
CA LYS A 8 62.52 -14.72 -14.97
C LYS A 8 61.35 -15.52 -14.44
N VAL A 9 61.61 -16.63 -13.75
CA VAL A 9 60.53 -17.45 -13.14
C VAL A 9 59.87 -16.69 -12.01
N SER A 10 60.60 -15.95 -11.16
CA SER A 10 59.99 -15.09 -10.12
C SER A 10 59.07 -14.04 -10.71
N ARG A 11 59.46 -13.31 -11.75
CA ARG A 11 58.63 -12.31 -12.43
C ARG A 11 57.38 -12.92 -13.09
N LEU A 12 57.47 -14.13 -13.59
CA LEU A 12 56.32 -14.84 -14.15
C LEU A 12 55.31 -15.25 -13.06
N LEU A 13 55.81 -15.71 -11.91
CA LEU A 13 54.98 -16.05 -10.76
C LEU A 13 54.28 -14.81 -10.17
N ASP A 14 54.98 -13.67 -10.13
CA ASP A 14 54.39 -12.42 -9.66
C ASP A 14 53.26 -11.93 -10.60
N LYS A 15 53.46 -12.00 -11.93
CA LYS A 15 52.41 -11.69 -12.91
C LYS A 15 51.19 -12.65 -12.83
N ILE A 16 51.43 -13.93 -12.53
CA ILE A 16 50.35 -14.90 -12.36
C ILE A 16 49.58 -14.59 -11.09
N LYS A 17 50.22 -14.17 -10.00
CA LYS A 17 49.57 -13.75 -8.75
C LYS A 17 48.75 -12.48 -8.94
N GLU A 18 49.29 -11.46 -9.63
CA GLU A 18 48.55 -10.23 -9.98
C GLU A 18 47.34 -10.51 -10.84
N ASN A 19 47.48 -11.34 -11.90
CA ASN A 19 46.32 -11.72 -12.75
C ASN A 19 45.24 -12.50 -11.97
N ARG A 20 45.64 -13.32 -11.00
CA ARG A 20 44.70 -14.05 -10.15
C ARG A 20 43.95 -13.12 -9.19
N ALA A 21 44.67 -12.17 -8.57
CA ALA A 21 44.05 -11.16 -7.69
C ALA A 21 43.09 -10.24 -8.46
N VAL A 22 43.43 -9.84 -9.69
CA VAL A 22 42.55 -9.05 -10.57
C VAL A 22 41.29 -9.86 -10.96
N LYS A 23 41.45 -11.16 -11.24
CA LYS A 23 40.33 -12.04 -11.60
C LYS A 23 39.39 -12.22 -10.41
N ASP A 24 39.94 -12.48 -9.22
CA ASP A 24 39.16 -12.65 -7.99
C ASP A 24 38.45 -11.34 -7.61
N ALA A 25 39.06 -10.18 -7.77
CA ALA A 25 38.46 -8.88 -7.57
C ALA A 25 37.35 -8.60 -8.59
N THR A 26 37.53 -8.97 -9.86
CA THR A 26 36.53 -8.80 -10.92
C THR A 26 35.32 -9.71 -10.69
N GLU A 27 35.54 -10.96 -10.28
CA GLU A 27 34.47 -11.89 -9.89
C GLU A 27 33.69 -11.39 -8.66
N GLY A 28 34.37 -10.81 -7.69
CA GLY A 28 33.77 -10.16 -6.53
C GLY A 28 32.83 -9.00 -6.91
N ILE A 29 33.31 -8.11 -7.80
CA ILE A 29 32.51 -6.99 -8.31
C ILE A 29 31.30 -7.48 -9.09
N LEU A 30 31.47 -8.47 -9.98
CA LEU A 30 30.38 -9.06 -10.74
C LEU A 30 29.34 -9.77 -9.85
N GLN A 31 29.77 -10.39 -8.76
CA GLN A 31 28.86 -10.99 -7.78
C GLN A 31 28.11 -9.93 -6.96
N GLU A 32 28.77 -8.81 -6.62
CA GLU A 32 28.11 -7.68 -5.95
C GLU A 32 27.10 -6.97 -6.87
N GLU A 33 27.41 -6.80 -8.15
CA GLU A 33 26.48 -6.24 -9.13
C GLU A 33 25.27 -7.16 -9.34
N LYS A 34 25.46 -8.47 -9.47
CA LYS A 34 24.35 -9.45 -9.52
C LYS A 34 23.50 -9.39 -8.27
N LYS A 35 24.07 -9.29 -7.07
CA LYS A 35 23.33 -9.14 -5.81
C LYS A 35 22.50 -7.85 -5.76
N LYS A 36 22.93 -6.77 -6.43
CA LYS A 36 22.16 -5.52 -6.56
C LYS A 36 20.97 -5.66 -7.50
N GLU A 37 21.04 -6.58 -8.46
CA GLU A 37 20.00 -6.83 -9.45
C GLU A 37 18.93 -7.85 -9.02
N GLU A 38 19.18 -8.59 -7.95
CA GLU A 38 18.28 -9.62 -7.45
C GLU A 38 17.56 -9.21 -6.16
N VAL A 39 16.41 -9.81 -5.93
CA VAL A 39 15.63 -9.67 -4.70
C VAL A 39 15.09 -11.02 -4.26
N LEU A 40 15.16 -11.31 -2.95
CA LEU A 40 14.62 -12.53 -2.38
C LEU A 40 13.08 -12.47 -2.35
N CYS A 41 12.44 -13.42 -3.00
CA CYS A 41 11.01 -13.64 -2.82
C CYS A 41 10.78 -14.42 -1.51
N LYS A 42 10.16 -13.78 -0.53
CA LYS A 42 9.91 -14.39 0.78
C LYS A 42 8.90 -15.55 0.75
N ALA A 43 8.06 -15.61 -0.28
CA ALA A 43 7.05 -16.66 -0.40
C ALA A 43 7.64 -17.98 -0.92
N CYS A 44 8.46 -17.92 -1.99
CA CYS A 44 9.05 -19.14 -2.57
C CYS A 44 10.54 -19.34 -2.24
N GLY A 45 11.19 -18.42 -1.52
CA GLY A 45 12.59 -18.51 -1.14
C GLY A 45 13.60 -18.31 -2.29
N LYS A 46 13.15 -18.03 -3.52
CA LYS A 46 14.03 -17.86 -4.67
C LYS A 46 14.55 -16.43 -4.78
N MET A 47 15.81 -16.30 -5.22
CA MET A 47 16.34 -15.02 -5.72
C MET A 47 15.78 -14.76 -7.12
N VAL A 48 15.18 -13.60 -7.33
CA VAL A 48 14.52 -13.22 -8.59
C VAL A 48 15.06 -11.90 -9.11
N ASN A 49 15.10 -11.74 -10.43
CA ASN A 49 15.61 -10.51 -11.04
C ASN A 49 14.68 -9.33 -10.74
N LYS A 50 15.25 -8.28 -10.17
CA LYS A 50 14.52 -7.10 -9.73
C LYS A 50 13.86 -6.34 -10.88
N ALA A 51 14.51 -6.26 -12.05
CA ALA A 51 13.97 -5.57 -13.21
C ALA A 51 12.75 -6.32 -13.77
N GLU A 52 12.78 -7.66 -13.77
CA GLU A 52 11.64 -8.49 -14.19
C GLU A 52 10.49 -8.39 -13.21
N VAL A 53 10.76 -8.40 -11.90
CA VAL A 53 9.74 -8.16 -10.86
C VAL A 53 9.08 -6.80 -11.07
N VAL A 54 9.85 -5.74 -11.39
CA VAL A 54 9.29 -4.41 -11.69
C VAL A 54 8.43 -4.43 -12.95
N ARG A 55 8.89 -5.06 -14.05
CA ARG A 55 8.08 -5.22 -15.27
C ARG A 55 6.80 -5.98 -15.02
N ASN A 56 6.85 -7.01 -14.15
CA ASN A 56 5.69 -7.78 -13.72
C ASN A 56 4.89 -7.08 -12.59
N ARG A 57 4.97 -5.75 -12.50
CA ARG A 57 4.22 -4.94 -11.52
C ARG A 57 4.42 -5.37 -10.07
N TYR A 58 5.66 -5.72 -9.71
CA TYR A 58 6.02 -6.18 -8.36
C TYR A 58 5.33 -7.49 -7.95
N VAL A 59 5.08 -8.38 -8.89
CA VAL A 59 4.62 -9.75 -8.67
C VAL A 59 5.75 -10.70 -9.01
N CYS A 60 6.00 -11.68 -8.16
CA CYS A 60 7.01 -12.71 -8.41
C CYS A 60 6.62 -13.54 -9.63
N TYR A 61 7.47 -13.59 -10.64
CA TYR A 61 7.21 -14.38 -11.85
C TYR A 61 7.35 -15.90 -11.63
N GLU A 62 7.98 -16.31 -10.51
CA GLU A 62 8.15 -17.72 -10.15
C GLU A 62 6.95 -18.31 -9.41
N CYS A 63 6.32 -17.55 -8.51
CA CYS A 63 5.26 -18.07 -7.64
C CYS A 63 4.00 -17.20 -7.55
N GLY A 64 3.95 -16.07 -8.26
CA GLY A 64 2.80 -15.16 -8.22
C GLY A 64 2.69 -14.31 -6.95
N ALA A 65 3.59 -14.43 -5.98
CA ALA A 65 3.52 -13.67 -4.74
C ALA A 65 3.75 -12.17 -4.97
N TYR A 66 3.03 -11.36 -4.23
CA TYR A 66 3.03 -9.89 -4.33
C TYR A 66 4.12 -9.28 -3.43
N PHE A 67 5.03 -8.53 -4.03
CA PHE A 67 5.99 -7.71 -3.28
C PHE A 67 5.31 -6.42 -2.81
N ARG A 68 5.77 -5.87 -1.68
CA ARG A 68 5.35 -4.53 -1.26
C ARG A 68 5.83 -3.47 -2.24
N VAL A 69 4.97 -2.52 -2.55
CA VAL A 69 5.22 -1.47 -3.53
C VAL A 69 5.45 -0.15 -2.82
N LYS A 70 6.51 0.56 -3.20
CA LYS A 70 6.78 1.92 -2.71
C LYS A 70 5.74 2.89 -3.28
N THR A 71 5.41 3.93 -2.51
CA THR A 71 4.43 4.97 -2.90
C THR A 71 4.64 5.49 -4.33
N GLY A 72 5.83 5.97 -4.66
CA GLY A 72 6.09 6.51 -6.01
C GLY A 72 5.89 5.49 -7.14
N ASN A 73 6.14 4.20 -6.87
CA ASN A 73 5.90 3.14 -7.85
C ASN A 73 4.39 2.82 -7.97
N ARG A 74 3.65 2.87 -6.86
CA ARG A 74 2.18 2.73 -6.88
C ARG A 74 1.54 3.83 -7.70
N LEU A 75 1.92 5.07 -7.46
CA LEU A 75 1.45 6.22 -8.24
C LEU A 75 1.73 6.05 -9.74
N LYS A 76 2.96 5.67 -10.11
CA LYS A 76 3.33 5.40 -11.52
C LYS A 76 2.55 4.27 -12.19
N MET A 77 2.10 3.26 -11.42
CA MET A 77 1.31 2.15 -11.97
C MET A 77 -0.15 2.52 -12.21
N VAL A 78 -0.68 3.48 -11.45
CA VAL A 78 -2.11 3.80 -11.41
C VAL A 78 -2.42 5.09 -12.14
N LEU A 79 -1.60 6.13 -11.96
CA LEU A 79 -1.86 7.45 -12.52
C LEU A 79 -1.32 7.61 -13.95
N ASP A 80 -1.81 8.62 -14.61
CA ASP A 80 -1.26 9.09 -15.87
C ASP A 80 0.07 9.81 -15.62
N PRO A 81 1.02 9.75 -16.56
CA PRO A 81 2.32 10.40 -16.39
C PRO A 81 2.17 11.88 -16.05
N GLN A 82 2.96 12.35 -15.07
CA GLN A 82 3.03 13.76 -14.65
C GLN A 82 1.70 14.39 -14.18
N SER A 83 0.65 13.58 -13.91
CA SER A 83 -0.64 14.09 -13.46
C SER A 83 -0.75 14.27 -11.95
N PHE A 84 0.20 13.76 -11.14
CA PHE A 84 0.11 13.80 -9.69
C PHE A 84 0.57 15.12 -9.11
N GLU A 85 -0.31 15.75 -8.35
CA GLU A 85 -0.07 16.93 -7.51
C GLU A 85 -0.16 16.51 -6.05
N GLU A 86 0.96 16.48 -5.32
CA GLU A 86 0.96 16.12 -3.91
C GLU A 86 0.34 17.22 -3.05
N TRP A 87 -0.56 16.85 -2.14
CA TRP A 87 -1.16 17.72 -1.15
C TRP A 87 -0.57 17.44 0.23
N PHE A 88 -0.54 18.46 1.10
CA PHE A 88 -0.02 18.33 2.47
C PHE A 88 1.39 17.74 2.53
N ALA A 89 2.24 18.09 1.56
CA ALA A 89 3.61 17.55 1.47
C ALA A 89 4.47 17.92 2.69
N GLU A 90 4.18 19.04 3.36
CA GLU A 90 4.94 19.49 4.53
C GLU A 90 4.44 18.88 5.86
N GLU A 91 3.23 18.30 5.87
CA GLU A 91 2.69 17.64 7.04
C GLU A 91 3.50 16.40 7.41
N HIS A 92 3.93 16.34 8.66
CA HIS A 92 4.78 15.27 9.18
C HIS A 92 4.50 14.98 10.65
N GLY A 93 4.70 13.72 11.05
CA GLY A 93 4.52 13.28 12.43
C GLY A 93 5.45 13.98 13.41
N THR A 94 4.91 14.27 14.59
CA THR A 94 5.64 14.79 15.75
C THR A 94 5.57 13.78 16.88
N ASN A 95 6.12 14.13 18.05
CA ASN A 95 6.00 13.33 19.27
C ASN A 95 5.02 14.00 20.26
N PRO A 96 3.69 13.85 20.07
CA PRO A 96 2.70 14.62 20.83
C PRO A 96 2.58 14.21 22.30
N LEU A 97 3.13 13.06 22.69
CA LEU A 97 3.06 12.52 24.06
C LEU A 97 4.44 12.38 24.70
N ASP A 98 5.47 12.99 24.14
CA ASP A 98 6.86 12.88 24.59
C ASP A 98 7.31 11.43 24.84
N PHE A 99 6.86 10.50 23.97
CA PHE A 99 7.20 9.09 24.07
C PHE A 99 8.73 8.91 23.91
N PRO A 100 9.41 8.22 24.84
CA PRO A 100 10.86 8.09 24.84
C PRO A 100 11.42 7.49 23.53
N GLY A 101 12.41 8.16 22.91
CA GLY A 101 13.09 7.72 21.69
C GLY A 101 12.25 7.77 20.41
N TYR A 102 11.02 8.27 20.47
CA TYR A 102 10.16 8.31 19.29
C TYR A 102 10.56 9.39 18.28
N ALA A 103 10.99 10.56 18.75
CA ALA A 103 11.48 11.63 17.88
C ALA A 103 12.70 11.19 17.06
N ASP A 104 13.67 10.52 17.71
CA ASP A 104 14.86 9.99 17.03
C ASP A 104 14.50 8.91 16.01
N LYS A 105 13.55 8.03 16.37
CA LYS A 105 13.04 7.00 15.48
C LYS A 105 12.35 7.59 14.23
N LEU A 106 11.55 8.65 14.39
CA LEU A 106 10.93 9.36 13.26
C LEU A 106 12.00 9.94 12.33
N THR A 107 13.02 10.60 12.89
CA THR A 107 14.13 11.17 12.13
C THR A 107 14.86 10.07 11.34
N ALA A 108 15.27 9.00 12.00
CA ALA A 108 15.95 7.88 11.35
C ALA A 108 15.12 7.21 10.23
N VAL A 109 13.80 7.10 10.42
CA VAL A 109 12.93 6.53 9.39
C VAL A 109 12.77 7.47 8.20
N ARG A 110 12.68 8.80 8.43
CA ARG A 110 12.65 9.80 7.35
C ARG A 110 13.93 9.77 6.52
N GLU A 111 15.08 9.77 7.16
CA GLU A 111 16.37 9.68 6.47
C GLU A 111 16.48 8.39 5.65
N LYS A 112 16.11 7.25 6.22
CA LYS A 112 16.18 5.94 5.56
C LYS A 112 15.22 5.80 4.38
N THR A 113 14.04 6.38 4.46
CA THR A 113 12.96 6.15 3.48
C THR A 113 12.78 7.27 2.47
N GLY A 114 13.22 8.48 2.82
CA GLY A 114 12.94 9.73 2.08
C GLY A 114 11.49 10.17 2.18
N LEU A 115 10.69 9.54 3.05
CA LEU A 115 9.27 9.88 3.28
C LEU A 115 9.15 10.81 4.48
N LYS A 116 8.28 11.79 4.41
CA LYS A 116 7.94 12.66 5.56
C LYS A 116 6.98 11.95 6.52
N GLU A 117 6.07 11.12 5.98
CA GLU A 117 5.10 10.34 6.76
C GLU A 117 4.69 9.04 6.02
N ALA A 118 3.92 8.18 6.69
CA ALA A 118 3.48 6.87 6.20
C ALA A 118 2.41 6.94 5.09
N VAL A 119 1.90 8.11 4.76
CA VAL A 119 0.95 8.30 3.66
C VAL A 119 1.35 9.49 2.79
N THR A 120 1.19 9.34 1.49
CA THR A 120 1.26 10.42 0.50
C THR A 120 -0.14 10.58 -0.10
N VAL A 121 -0.65 11.79 -0.14
CA VAL A 121 -1.98 12.11 -0.69
C VAL A 121 -1.87 13.23 -1.73
N GLY A 122 -2.77 13.26 -2.68
CA GLY A 122 -2.79 14.30 -3.70
C GLY A 122 -3.83 14.03 -4.78
N LYS A 123 -3.89 14.92 -5.77
CA LYS A 123 -4.76 14.80 -6.94
C LYS A 123 -4.00 14.20 -8.11
N GLY A 124 -4.66 13.38 -8.91
CA GLY A 124 -4.08 12.81 -10.12
C GLY A 124 -5.13 12.37 -11.12
N LYS A 125 -4.69 11.87 -12.27
CA LYS A 125 -5.59 11.39 -13.33
C LYS A 125 -5.39 9.90 -13.58
N ILE A 126 -6.50 9.20 -13.85
CA ILE A 126 -6.53 7.79 -14.25
C ILE A 126 -7.23 7.73 -15.61
N TYR A 127 -6.48 7.54 -16.69
CA TYR A 127 -6.98 7.63 -18.06
C TYR A 127 -7.80 8.90 -18.32
N GLY A 128 -7.29 10.04 -17.82
CA GLY A 128 -7.89 11.36 -17.96
C GLY A 128 -8.94 11.72 -16.90
N GLU A 129 -9.44 10.79 -16.10
CA GLU A 129 -10.40 11.06 -15.02
C GLU A 129 -9.67 11.55 -13.75
N ASP A 130 -10.13 12.69 -13.23
CA ASP A 130 -9.59 13.26 -11.99
C ASP A 130 -10.02 12.44 -10.77
N ALA A 131 -9.09 12.21 -9.85
CA ALA A 131 -9.35 11.58 -8.56
C ALA A 131 -8.33 12.06 -7.52
N VAL A 132 -8.72 12.03 -6.26
CA VAL A 132 -7.81 12.19 -5.12
C VAL A 132 -7.28 10.82 -4.74
N ILE A 133 -5.96 10.70 -4.67
CA ILE A 133 -5.26 9.44 -4.42
C ILE A 133 -4.48 9.54 -3.11
N GLY A 134 -4.66 8.56 -2.23
CA GLY A 134 -3.80 8.37 -1.06
C GLY A 134 -3.10 7.02 -1.12
N VAL A 135 -1.81 6.98 -0.83
CA VAL A 135 -1.01 5.74 -0.82
C VAL A 135 -0.27 5.63 0.50
N CYS A 136 -0.62 4.62 1.30
CA CYS A 136 0.12 4.25 2.50
C CYS A 136 1.40 3.49 2.14
N ASP A 137 2.48 3.71 2.91
CA ASP A 137 3.78 3.08 2.68
C ASP A 137 4.30 2.39 3.96
N ALA A 138 4.34 1.08 3.94
CA ALA A 138 4.79 0.27 5.08
C ALA A 138 6.27 0.46 5.44
N ARG A 139 7.08 1.13 4.60
CA ARG A 139 8.48 1.45 4.93
C ARG A 139 8.57 2.47 6.08
N PHE A 140 7.56 3.34 6.22
CA PHE A 140 7.49 4.30 7.31
C PHE A 140 6.67 3.69 8.46
N MET A 141 7.33 3.27 9.53
CA MET A 141 6.70 2.73 10.75
C MET A 141 5.62 1.67 10.49
N MET A 142 5.85 0.77 9.51
CA MET A 142 4.89 -0.24 9.05
C MET A 142 3.56 0.35 8.53
N GLY A 143 3.56 1.58 8.02
CA GLY A 143 2.34 2.24 7.55
C GLY A 143 1.39 2.64 8.67
N SER A 144 1.83 2.63 9.93
CA SER A 144 0.96 2.89 11.07
C SER A 144 0.40 4.32 11.07
N MET A 145 -0.88 4.44 11.43
CA MET A 145 -1.60 5.70 11.47
C MET A 145 -1.27 6.46 12.76
N GLY A 146 -0.48 7.50 12.64
CA GLY A 146 -0.27 8.53 13.66
C GLY A 146 -1.08 9.78 13.33
N HIS A 147 -0.91 10.82 14.15
CA HIS A 147 -1.57 12.11 14.00
C HIS A 147 -1.48 12.65 12.57
N ALA A 148 -0.28 12.80 12.03
CA ALA A 148 -0.08 13.38 10.70
C ALA A 148 -0.66 12.52 9.57
N VAL A 149 -0.71 11.19 9.72
CA VAL A 149 -1.40 10.33 8.75
C VAL A 149 -2.90 10.62 8.73
N GLY A 150 -3.50 10.74 9.92
CA GLY A 150 -4.92 11.10 10.04
C GLY A 150 -5.23 12.49 9.48
N GLU A 151 -4.37 13.49 9.76
CA GLU A 151 -4.48 14.83 9.20
C GLU A 151 -4.44 14.82 7.65
N LYS A 152 -3.42 14.15 7.08
CA LYS A 152 -3.26 14.07 5.61
C LYS A 152 -4.45 13.39 4.95
N ILE A 153 -4.95 12.28 5.51
CA ILE A 153 -6.10 11.55 4.96
C ILE A 153 -7.37 12.40 5.10
N ALA A 154 -7.67 12.91 6.29
CA ALA A 154 -8.88 13.69 6.53
C ALA A 154 -8.88 14.97 5.69
N GLY A 155 -7.78 15.72 5.67
CA GLY A 155 -7.63 16.93 4.86
C GLY A 155 -7.76 16.65 3.35
N ALA A 156 -7.19 15.53 2.87
CA ALA A 156 -7.34 15.15 1.46
C ALA A 156 -8.79 14.80 1.10
N VAL A 157 -9.52 14.11 1.99
CA VAL A 157 -10.94 13.79 1.81
C VAL A 157 -11.81 15.04 1.87
N GLU A 158 -11.55 15.95 2.81
CA GLU A 158 -12.28 17.23 2.93
C GLU A 158 -12.07 18.09 1.67
N ARG A 159 -10.83 18.25 1.21
CA ARG A 159 -10.54 18.96 -0.03
C ARG A 159 -11.14 18.28 -1.26
N ALA A 160 -11.12 16.95 -1.32
CA ALA A 160 -11.79 16.19 -2.38
C ALA A 160 -13.31 16.47 -2.38
N THR A 161 -13.92 16.60 -1.20
CA THR A 161 -15.34 16.93 -1.05
C THR A 161 -15.66 18.32 -1.59
N GLU A 162 -14.82 19.30 -1.27
CA GLU A 162 -14.93 20.67 -1.78
C GLU A 162 -14.78 20.74 -3.31
N GLU A 163 -13.78 20.02 -3.85
CA GLU A 163 -13.52 19.93 -5.30
C GLU A 163 -14.47 18.95 -6.02
N LYS A 164 -15.38 18.25 -5.31
CA LYS A 164 -16.30 17.22 -5.83
C LYS A 164 -15.61 16.12 -6.61
N LEU A 165 -14.50 15.64 -6.07
CA LEU A 165 -13.69 14.58 -6.66
C LEU A 165 -13.86 13.26 -5.91
N PRO A 166 -13.81 12.11 -6.62
CA PRO A 166 -13.74 10.81 -5.96
C PRO A 166 -12.41 10.62 -5.22
N VAL A 167 -12.44 9.81 -4.15
CA VAL A 167 -11.27 9.46 -3.35
C VAL A 167 -10.90 8.00 -3.56
N ILE A 168 -9.61 7.71 -3.70
CA ILE A 168 -9.06 6.35 -3.79
C ILE A 168 -7.91 6.23 -2.79
N LEU A 169 -8.01 5.36 -1.79
CA LEU A 169 -6.95 5.13 -0.81
C LEU A 169 -6.37 3.72 -0.95
N PHE A 170 -5.05 3.63 -1.18
CA PHE A 170 -4.28 2.40 -1.12
C PHE A 170 -3.84 2.17 0.32
N CYS A 171 -4.51 1.25 1.00
CA CYS A 171 -4.29 0.95 2.41
C CYS A 171 -3.15 -0.06 2.56
N CYS A 172 -2.16 0.27 3.38
CA CYS A 172 -1.07 -0.62 3.77
C CYS A 172 -0.58 -0.22 5.15
N SER A 173 -1.01 -0.94 6.20
CA SER A 173 -0.74 -0.51 7.57
C SER A 173 -0.72 -1.65 8.57
N GLY A 174 0.12 -1.51 9.60
CA GLY A 174 0.09 -2.32 10.81
C GLY A 174 -0.92 -1.85 11.87
N GLY A 175 -1.70 -0.78 11.61
CA GLY A 175 -2.70 -0.24 12.53
C GLY A 175 -2.38 1.13 13.11
N ALA A 176 -2.93 1.46 14.29
CA ALA A 176 -2.67 2.72 14.98
C ALA A 176 -1.22 2.78 15.52
N ARG A 177 -0.64 3.97 15.53
CA ARG A 177 0.75 4.20 15.97
C ARG A 177 0.85 4.22 17.50
N MET A 178 1.41 3.15 18.06
CA MET A 178 1.47 2.95 19.51
C MET A 178 2.14 4.10 20.28
N GLN A 179 3.19 4.71 19.71
CA GLN A 179 3.94 5.80 20.34
C GLN A 179 3.12 7.08 20.51
N GLU A 180 2.05 7.23 19.74
CA GLU A 180 1.13 8.36 19.83
C GLU A 180 -0.13 8.06 20.66
N GLY A 181 -0.23 6.87 21.26
CA GLY A 181 -1.26 6.50 22.22
C GLY A 181 -2.68 6.87 21.76
N ILE A 182 -3.41 7.57 22.63
CA ILE A 182 -4.79 8.00 22.35
C ILE A 182 -4.90 8.93 21.15
N VAL A 183 -3.87 9.74 20.85
CA VAL A 183 -3.85 10.66 19.71
C VAL A 183 -3.97 9.87 18.40
N SER A 184 -3.28 8.73 18.29
CA SER A 184 -3.40 7.85 17.13
C SER A 184 -4.78 7.18 17.02
N LEU A 185 -5.40 6.81 18.13
CA LEU A 185 -6.74 6.24 18.13
C LEU A 185 -7.81 7.25 17.70
N MET A 186 -7.66 8.52 18.08
CA MET A 186 -8.55 9.59 17.64
C MET A 186 -8.52 9.84 16.12
N GLN A 187 -7.43 9.44 15.43
CA GLN A 187 -7.37 9.54 13.98
C GLN A 187 -8.37 8.61 13.28
N MET A 188 -8.74 7.50 13.90
CA MET A 188 -9.80 6.62 13.39
C MET A 188 -11.13 7.39 13.26
N ALA A 189 -11.54 8.08 14.33
CA ALA A 189 -12.76 8.89 14.33
C ALA A 189 -12.66 10.06 13.34
N LYS A 190 -11.50 10.73 13.28
CA LYS A 190 -11.25 11.86 12.38
C LYS A 190 -11.40 11.48 10.92
N THR A 191 -10.73 10.42 10.48
CA THR A 191 -10.81 9.96 9.09
C THR A 191 -12.22 9.44 8.75
N ALA A 192 -12.88 8.74 9.67
CA ALA A 192 -14.25 8.29 9.48
C ALA A 192 -15.24 9.45 9.35
N ALA A 193 -15.07 10.52 10.15
CA ALA A 193 -15.92 11.72 10.06
C ALA A 193 -15.74 12.47 8.72
N ALA A 194 -14.50 12.58 8.21
CA ALA A 194 -14.25 13.17 6.91
C ALA A 194 -14.88 12.35 5.78
N LEU A 195 -14.74 11.01 5.80
CA LEU A 195 -15.37 10.11 4.83
C LEU A 195 -16.91 10.14 4.93
N LYS A 196 -17.47 10.28 6.12
CA LYS A 196 -18.94 10.44 6.28
C LYS A 196 -19.42 11.71 5.58
N LYS A 197 -18.75 12.85 5.75
CA LYS A 197 -19.08 14.09 5.03
C LYS A 197 -18.96 13.93 3.51
N HIS A 198 -17.93 13.20 3.04
CA HIS A 198 -17.71 12.88 1.64
C HIS A 198 -18.87 12.06 1.06
N SER A 199 -19.29 11.01 1.76
CA SER A 199 -20.44 10.17 1.43
C SER A 199 -21.75 10.97 1.44
N ASP A 200 -21.97 11.83 2.45
CA ASP A 200 -23.16 12.70 2.52
C ASP A 200 -23.25 13.69 1.35
N ALA A 201 -22.10 14.07 0.79
CA ALA A 201 -22.04 14.86 -0.44
C ALA A 201 -22.31 14.03 -1.70
N GLY A 202 -22.56 12.72 -1.58
CA GLY A 202 -22.81 11.79 -2.69
C GLY A 202 -21.54 11.51 -3.52
N LEU A 203 -20.36 11.55 -2.92
CA LEU A 203 -19.09 11.37 -3.62
C LEU A 203 -18.49 9.99 -3.32
N LEU A 204 -17.87 9.42 -4.35
CA LEU A 204 -17.34 8.06 -4.35
C LEU A 204 -16.05 7.96 -3.54
N TYR A 205 -15.99 6.97 -2.65
CA TYR A 205 -14.76 6.52 -1.99
C TYR A 205 -14.44 5.06 -2.35
N ILE A 206 -13.27 4.82 -2.94
CA ILE A 206 -12.75 3.49 -3.24
C ILE A 206 -11.60 3.19 -2.27
N SER A 207 -11.72 2.11 -1.51
CA SER A 207 -10.63 1.57 -0.71
C SER A 207 -9.94 0.42 -1.44
N VAL A 208 -8.61 0.44 -1.53
CA VAL A 208 -7.80 -0.63 -2.13
C VAL A 208 -6.90 -1.22 -1.06
N LEU A 209 -7.25 -2.41 -0.58
CA LEU A 209 -6.56 -3.09 0.52
C LEU A 209 -5.32 -3.83 0.00
N THR A 210 -4.15 -3.52 0.56
CA THR A 210 -2.88 -4.16 0.19
C THR A 210 -2.22 -4.79 1.41
N ASP A 211 -1.16 -5.59 1.20
CA ASP A 211 -0.50 -6.36 2.27
C ASP A 211 0.50 -5.52 3.09
N PRO A 212 0.31 -5.45 4.43
CA PRO A 212 -0.85 -5.77 5.24
C PRO A 212 -1.79 -4.58 5.43
N THR A 213 -3.08 -4.82 5.67
CA THR A 213 -4.03 -3.81 6.17
C THR A 213 -4.65 -4.35 7.45
N THR A 214 -4.23 -3.81 8.61
CA THR A 214 -4.58 -4.39 9.93
C THR A 214 -4.88 -3.33 10.98
N GLY A 215 -5.45 -3.76 12.09
CA GLY A 215 -5.64 -2.97 13.30
C GLY A 215 -6.59 -1.78 13.12
N GLY A 216 -6.25 -0.64 13.73
CA GLY A 216 -7.05 0.58 13.68
C GLY A 216 -7.29 1.14 12.27
N VAL A 217 -6.42 0.84 11.31
CA VAL A 217 -6.62 1.24 9.90
C VAL A 217 -7.74 0.43 9.28
N THR A 218 -7.78 -0.89 9.49
CA THR A 218 -8.91 -1.73 9.05
C THR A 218 -10.21 -1.29 9.74
N ALA A 219 -10.17 -1.03 11.05
CA ALA A 219 -11.34 -0.61 11.82
C ALA A 219 -11.76 0.86 11.57
N SER A 220 -11.16 1.53 10.59
CA SER A 220 -11.52 2.90 10.21
C SER A 220 -11.56 3.05 8.68
N PHE A 221 -10.81 3.96 8.11
CA PHE A 221 -10.93 4.35 6.70
C PHE A 221 -10.78 3.18 5.71
N ALA A 222 -10.03 2.13 6.03
CA ALA A 222 -9.81 1.03 5.08
C ALA A 222 -11.10 0.23 4.75
N MET A 223 -12.03 0.10 5.71
CA MET A 223 -13.28 -0.65 5.53
C MET A 223 -14.52 0.26 5.36
N LEU A 224 -14.31 1.55 5.08
CA LEU A 224 -15.40 2.52 4.87
C LEU A 224 -15.58 2.89 3.38
N GLY A 225 -14.97 2.15 2.46
CA GLY A 225 -15.15 2.36 1.01
C GLY A 225 -16.58 2.06 0.57
N ASP A 226 -17.12 2.88 -0.34
CA ASP A 226 -18.32 2.53 -1.09
C ASP A 226 -18.05 1.31 -1.98
N ILE A 227 -16.79 1.18 -2.43
CA ILE A 227 -16.24 0.01 -3.11
C ILE A 227 -14.91 -0.36 -2.46
N ILE A 228 -14.79 -1.60 -2.02
CA ILE A 228 -13.61 -2.14 -1.35
C ILE A 228 -12.96 -3.19 -2.24
N LEU A 229 -11.79 -2.84 -2.81
CA LEU A 229 -10.97 -3.73 -3.61
C LEU A 229 -9.82 -4.29 -2.78
N ALA A 230 -9.35 -5.49 -3.09
CA ALA A 230 -8.15 -6.06 -2.47
C ALA A 230 -7.16 -6.58 -3.51
N GLU A 231 -5.87 -6.52 -3.20
CA GLU A 231 -4.85 -7.26 -3.94
C GLU A 231 -4.89 -8.75 -3.54
N PRO A 232 -4.63 -9.69 -4.49
CA PRO A 232 -4.58 -11.13 -4.19
C PRO A 232 -3.66 -11.43 -3.00
N GLY A 233 -4.12 -12.29 -2.11
CA GLY A 233 -3.37 -12.78 -0.95
C GLY A 233 -3.05 -11.73 0.12
N ALA A 234 -3.55 -10.51 0.03
CA ALA A 234 -3.31 -9.46 1.03
C ALA A 234 -3.82 -9.88 2.42
N LEU A 235 -3.02 -9.61 3.45
CA LEU A 235 -3.44 -9.81 4.84
C LEU A 235 -4.33 -8.63 5.25
N ILE A 236 -5.59 -8.93 5.55
CA ILE A 236 -6.62 -7.96 5.92
C ILE A 236 -7.30 -8.43 7.20
N GLY A 237 -7.15 -7.71 8.29
CA GLY A 237 -7.73 -8.11 9.57
C GLY A 237 -7.55 -7.07 10.66
N PHE A 238 -8.19 -7.27 11.81
CA PHE A 238 -8.01 -6.38 12.97
C PHE A 238 -6.81 -6.83 13.81
N ALA A 239 -6.92 -7.95 14.49
CA ALA A 239 -5.82 -8.50 15.26
C ALA A 239 -4.95 -9.44 14.39
N GLY A 240 -3.65 -9.49 14.66
CA GLY A 240 -2.77 -10.45 14.01
C GLY A 240 -3.13 -11.89 14.36
N ALA A 241 -2.96 -12.84 13.42
CA ALA A 241 -3.28 -14.25 13.58
C ALA A 241 -2.72 -14.85 14.88
N ARG A 242 -1.45 -14.57 15.20
CA ARG A 242 -0.81 -15.04 16.43
C ARG A 242 -1.53 -14.59 17.71
N VAL A 243 -2.01 -13.34 17.74
CA VAL A 243 -2.73 -12.79 18.91
C VAL A 243 -4.07 -13.49 19.06
N ILE A 244 -4.76 -13.73 17.95
CA ILE A 244 -6.05 -14.45 17.96
C ILE A 244 -5.84 -15.87 18.45
N GLU A 245 -4.90 -16.62 17.87
CA GLU A 245 -4.60 -18.01 18.27
C GLU A 245 -4.24 -18.13 19.77
N GLN A 246 -3.43 -17.22 20.27
CA GLN A 246 -3.09 -17.17 21.71
C GLN A 246 -4.29 -16.86 22.60
N THR A 247 -5.24 -16.07 22.12
CA THR A 247 -6.42 -15.66 22.88
C THR A 247 -7.48 -16.78 22.91
N ILE A 248 -7.73 -17.42 21.76
CA ILE A 248 -8.77 -18.48 21.67
C ILE A 248 -8.23 -19.88 21.95
N GLY A 249 -6.89 -20.03 22.01
CA GLY A 249 -6.25 -21.34 22.24
C GLY A 249 -6.38 -22.34 21.10
N GLN A 250 -6.69 -21.88 19.89
CA GLN A 250 -6.89 -22.71 18.70
C GLN A 250 -6.10 -22.19 17.52
N LYS A 251 -5.70 -23.10 16.62
CA LYS A 251 -5.09 -22.72 15.34
C LYS A 251 -6.14 -22.15 14.39
N LEU A 252 -5.77 -21.10 13.68
CA LEU A 252 -6.65 -20.50 12.68
C LEU A 252 -6.69 -21.35 11.40
N PRO A 253 -7.82 -21.35 10.68
CA PRO A 253 -7.93 -21.99 9.37
C PRO A 253 -6.87 -21.47 8.38
N GLU A 254 -6.47 -22.31 7.43
CA GLU A 254 -5.62 -21.88 6.34
C GLU A 254 -6.31 -20.75 5.53
N GLY A 255 -5.54 -19.74 5.14
CA GLY A 255 -6.07 -18.58 4.41
C GLY A 255 -6.85 -17.59 5.26
N PHE A 256 -7.00 -17.80 6.57
CA PHE A 256 -7.66 -16.87 7.46
C PHE A 256 -7.10 -15.44 7.34
N GLN A 257 -7.96 -14.44 7.28
CA GLN A 257 -7.63 -13.02 7.08
C GLN A 257 -6.93 -12.71 5.74
N ARG A 258 -6.94 -13.60 4.74
CA ARG A 258 -6.49 -13.26 3.39
C ARG A 258 -7.60 -12.56 2.61
N ALA A 259 -7.21 -11.87 1.53
CA ALA A 259 -8.16 -11.17 0.66
C ALA A 259 -9.28 -12.10 0.15
N GLU A 260 -8.93 -13.35 -0.18
CA GLU A 260 -9.85 -14.38 -0.64
C GLU A 260 -10.88 -14.73 0.44
N PHE A 261 -10.42 -14.89 1.68
CA PHE A 261 -11.31 -15.10 2.83
C PHE A 261 -12.25 -13.91 3.04
N GLN A 262 -11.73 -12.68 2.92
CA GLN A 262 -12.55 -11.47 3.09
C GLN A 262 -13.60 -11.33 1.97
N LEU A 263 -13.26 -11.71 0.75
CA LEU A 263 -14.19 -11.73 -0.38
C LEU A 263 -15.32 -12.75 -0.13
N GLU A 264 -14.98 -13.96 0.28
CA GLU A 264 -15.95 -15.03 0.58
C GLU A 264 -16.93 -14.64 1.69
N HIS A 265 -16.46 -13.85 2.67
CA HIS A 265 -17.28 -13.38 3.79
C HIS A 265 -17.95 -12.02 3.56
N GLY A 266 -17.84 -11.45 2.35
CA GLY A 266 -18.54 -10.21 1.98
C GLY A 266 -17.92 -8.93 2.54
N PHE A 267 -16.66 -8.94 3.01
CA PHE A 267 -15.95 -7.76 3.48
C PHE A 267 -15.20 -7.02 2.38
N VAL A 268 -15.03 -7.63 1.22
CA VAL A 268 -14.37 -7.07 0.05
C VAL A 268 -15.25 -7.33 -1.17
N ASP A 269 -15.42 -6.33 -2.03
CA ASP A 269 -16.27 -6.43 -3.21
C ASP A 269 -15.60 -7.18 -4.37
N ALA A 270 -14.28 -7.00 -4.53
CA ALA A 270 -13.52 -7.71 -5.56
C ALA A 270 -12.03 -7.80 -5.23
N ILE A 271 -11.42 -8.91 -5.68
CA ILE A 271 -9.96 -9.05 -5.73
C ILE A 271 -9.49 -8.65 -7.13
N VAL A 272 -8.52 -7.73 -7.19
CA VAL A 272 -8.03 -7.16 -8.45
C VAL A 272 -6.52 -7.31 -8.56
N GLU A 273 -6.07 -7.97 -9.61
CA GLU A 273 -4.65 -8.09 -9.92
C GLU A 273 -4.04 -6.73 -10.29
N ARG A 274 -2.78 -6.50 -9.93
CA ARG A 274 -2.08 -5.22 -10.21
C ARG A 274 -2.06 -4.83 -11.68
N LYS A 275 -2.02 -5.82 -12.57
CA LYS A 275 -2.02 -5.56 -14.02
C LYS A 275 -3.32 -4.90 -14.49
N ASP A 276 -4.43 -5.23 -13.84
CA ASP A 276 -5.78 -4.79 -14.21
C ASP A 276 -6.28 -3.60 -13.38
N LEU A 277 -5.56 -3.27 -12.30
CA LEU A 277 -6.03 -2.32 -11.28
C LEU A 277 -6.30 -0.92 -11.85
N LYS A 278 -5.40 -0.37 -12.68
CA LYS A 278 -5.61 0.95 -13.30
C LYS A 278 -6.88 0.96 -14.15
N LYS A 279 -7.10 -0.08 -14.96
CA LYS A 279 -8.29 -0.23 -15.81
C LYS A 279 -9.55 -0.35 -14.95
N ARG A 280 -9.53 -1.20 -13.90
CA ARG A 280 -10.67 -1.40 -13.01
C ARG A 280 -11.06 -0.11 -12.29
N LEU A 281 -10.10 0.64 -11.77
CA LEU A 281 -10.36 1.94 -11.14
C LEU A 281 -11.00 2.92 -12.13
N TYR A 282 -10.49 3.00 -13.36
CA TYR A 282 -11.08 3.82 -14.40
C TYR A 282 -12.53 3.43 -14.73
N GLU A 283 -12.81 2.13 -14.88
CA GLU A 283 -14.16 1.63 -15.14
C GLU A 283 -15.14 2.06 -14.03
N ILE A 284 -14.72 1.93 -12.77
CA ILE A 284 -15.52 2.35 -11.62
C ILE A 284 -15.77 3.87 -11.64
N LEU A 285 -14.72 4.67 -11.86
CA LEU A 285 -14.85 6.14 -11.94
C LEU A 285 -15.82 6.54 -13.06
N ARG A 286 -15.74 5.90 -14.21
CA ARG A 286 -16.63 6.18 -15.35
C ARG A 286 -18.09 5.83 -15.05
N MET A 287 -18.35 4.67 -14.44
CA MET A 287 -19.70 4.26 -14.07
C MET A 287 -20.37 5.28 -13.13
N HIS A 288 -19.63 5.78 -12.14
CA HIS A 288 -20.16 6.76 -11.18
C HIS A 288 -20.31 8.16 -11.77
N LYS A 289 -19.50 8.53 -12.77
CA LYS A 289 -19.63 9.83 -13.45
C LYS A 289 -20.83 9.87 -14.39
N VAL A 290 -21.12 8.76 -15.09
CA VAL A 290 -22.25 8.68 -16.05
C VAL A 290 -23.59 8.65 -15.34
N SER A 291 -23.67 8.01 -14.17
CA SER A 291 -24.92 7.96 -13.37
C SER A 291 -25.32 9.32 -12.80
N GLY A 292 -24.53 10.39 -13.09
CA GLY A 292 -24.70 11.75 -12.61
C GLY A 292 -25.65 11.77 -11.44
N TYR A 293 -25.18 11.91 -10.21
CA TYR A 293 -26.01 11.80 -9.01
C TYR A 293 -27.33 12.59 -9.18
N ALA A 294 -28.35 11.95 -9.75
CA ALA A 294 -29.70 12.37 -9.52
C ALA A 294 -29.86 12.27 -8.00
N LYS A 295 -29.87 13.41 -7.31
CA LYS A 295 -30.23 13.42 -5.90
C LYS A 295 -31.51 12.61 -5.80
N PHE A 296 -31.43 11.43 -5.18
CA PHE A 296 -32.62 10.71 -4.77
C PHE A 296 -33.38 11.67 -3.84
N ASP A 297 -34.42 12.28 -4.35
CA ASP A 297 -35.33 13.08 -3.55
C ASP A 297 -36.45 12.13 -3.12
N PRO A 298 -36.46 11.67 -1.86
CA PRO A 298 -37.49 10.79 -1.36
C PRO A 298 -38.91 11.38 -1.48
N ALA A 299 -39.04 12.71 -1.68
CA ALA A 299 -40.30 13.39 -1.87
C ALA A 299 -40.83 13.29 -3.31
N THR A 300 -39.99 12.96 -4.29
CA THR A 300 -40.43 12.89 -5.71
C THR A 300 -40.71 11.48 -6.20
N GLU A 301 -40.23 10.43 -5.53
CA GLU A 301 -40.63 9.05 -5.79
C GLU A 301 -41.69 8.57 -4.80
N ALA A 302 -42.93 8.80 -5.12
CA ALA A 302 -44.02 8.02 -4.54
C ALA A 302 -43.84 6.57 -5.00
N VAL A 303 -43.18 5.75 -4.17
CA VAL A 303 -43.08 4.31 -4.40
C VAL A 303 -44.49 3.75 -4.30
N SER A 304 -45.11 3.48 -5.43
CA SER A 304 -46.34 2.71 -5.51
C SER A 304 -46.03 1.28 -5.07
N TYR A 305 -46.18 1.02 -3.79
CA TYR A 305 -46.24 -0.36 -3.28
C TYR A 305 -47.51 -1.00 -3.82
N THR A 306 -47.41 -1.75 -4.92
CA THR A 306 -48.41 -2.75 -5.22
C THR A 306 -48.32 -3.81 -4.12
N HIS A 307 -49.29 -3.80 -3.22
CA HIS A 307 -49.44 -4.85 -2.22
C HIS A 307 -49.63 -6.19 -2.95
N LEU A 308 -48.60 -7.01 -2.96
CA LEU A 308 -48.77 -8.43 -3.16
C LEU A 308 -49.40 -8.99 -1.88
N THR A 309 -50.75 -9.07 -1.87
CA THR A 309 -51.46 -9.87 -0.89
C THR A 309 -51.07 -11.32 -1.11
N LEU A 310 -50.31 -11.91 -0.17
CA LEU A 310 -50.13 -13.35 -0.11
C LEU A 310 -51.49 -14.01 0.04
N PRO A 311 -51.84 -15.06 -0.74
CA PRO A 311 -53.05 -15.80 -0.51
C PRO A 311 -52.95 -16.50 0.85
N THR A 312 -53.88 -16.17 1.74
CA THR A 312 -54.12 -16.91 2.98
C THR A 312 -54.85 -18.19 2.61
N THR A 313 -54.18 -19.32 2.72
CA THR A 313 -54.78 -20.64 2.88
C THR A 313 -54.37 -21.23 4.20
#